data_fe83a9897234200f66801c019c412c92
#
_entry.id   fe83a9897234200f66801c019c412c92
#
_cell.length_a   1.000
_cell.length_b   1.000
_cell.length_c   1.000
_cell.angle_alpha   90.00
_cell.angle_beta   90.00
_cell.angle_gamma   90.00
#
_symmetry.space_group_name_H-M   'P 1'
#
loop_
_entity.id
_entity.type
_entity.pdbx_description
1 polymer ?
#
loop_
_entity_poly.entity_id
_entity_poly.type
_entity_poly.pdbx_seq_one_letter_code
_entity_poly.pdbx_strand_id
1 'polypeptide(L)'
;MVGHRVTYYVFTDRPAAVPRIPLGEGRRVVVLEVLGGPRWQDVSMQRMAVISRFCEQRFLREVDYLVCADVDMKFRDHVGVEILSPLFGTLHPSFYGAARKDFTYERRPRSQAHIPRDQGDFYYMGALFGGSVAEVHRLTSACHQAMAIDQANGIEAVWHDESHLNRYLLDHKPTKVLSPEYLS
;
A
#
# COMPACT_ATOMS: atom_id res chain seq x y z
N MET A 1 -1.10 -5.40 18.18
CA MET A 1 0.02 -4.59 18.72
C MET A 1 -0.30 -4.11 20.14
N VAL A 2 -0.48 -5.06 21.02
CA VAL A 2 -0.71 -4.79 22.45
C VAL A 2 0.56 -4.16 23.05
N GLY A 3 0.39 -3.14 23.92
CA GLY A 3 1.51 -2.46 24.57
C GLY A 3 2.24 -1.41 23.73
N HIS A 4 1.81 -1.16 22.51
CA HIS A 4 2.36 -0.13 21.62
C HIS A 4 1.35 0.98 21.35
N ARG A 5 1.86 2.19 21.13
CA ARG A 5 1.04 3.32 20.68
C ARG A 5 0.69 3.13 19.21
N VAL A 6 -0.60 3.16 18.89
CA VAL A 6 -1.11 3.00 17.52
C VAL A 6 -1.98 4.20 17.17
N THR A 7 -1.66 4.85 16.06
CA THR A 7 -2.51 5.89 15.46
C THR A 7 -3.11 5.34 14.18
N TYR A 8 -4.44 5.39 14.10
CA TYR A 8 -5.16 5.05 12.88
C TYR A 8 -5.43 6.33 12.09
N TYR A 9 -4.73 6.49 10.98
CA TYR A 9 -4.98 7.59 10.04
C TYR A 9 -6.01 7.15 9.02
N VAL A 10 -7.15 7.79 9.01
CA VAL A 10 -8.28 7.48 8.12
C VAL A 10 -8.36 8.56 7.05
N PHE A 11 -8.05 8.20 5.80
CA PHE A 11 -8.21 9.07 4.65
C PHE A 11 -9.63 8.98 4.12
N THR A 12 -10.33 10.10 4.02
CA THR A 12 -11.71 10.13 3.56
C THR A 12 -12.05 11.49 2.95
N ASP A 13 -12.96 11.49 1.98
CA ASP A 13 -13.58 12.68 1.43
C ASP A 13 -14.82 13.12 2.23
N ARG A 14 -15.24 12.30 3.22
CA ARG A 14 -16.39 12.57 4.09
C ARG A 14 -16.03 12.40 5.56
N PRO A 15 -15.26 13.35 6.14
CA PRO A 15 -14.81 13.23 7.53
C PRO A 15 -15.92 13.01 8.55
N ALA A 16 -17.08 13.64 8.34
CA ALA A 16 -18.23 13.52 9.24
C ALA A 16 -18.88 12.12 9.22
N ALA A 17 -18.60 11.30 8.21
CA ALA A 17 -19.13 9.95 8.10
C ALA A 17 -18.31 8.91 8.89
N VAL A 18 -17.12 9.28 9.37
CA VAL A 18 -16.29 8.37 10.16
C VAL A 18 -16.93 8.18 11.53
N PRO A 19 -17.28 6.92 11.89
CA PRO A 19 -17.92 6.68 13.18
C PRO A 19 -16.96 6.91 14.35
N ARG A 20 -17.50 7.42 15.45
CA ARG A 20 -16.77 7.47 16.71
C ARG A 20 -16.86 6.11 17.38
N ILE A 21 -15.73 5.45 17.56
CA ILE A 21 -15.65 4.15 18.22
C ILE A 21 -14.82 4.26 19.50
N PRO A 22 -15.14 3.47 20.55
CA PRO A 22 -14.29 3.37 21.73
C PRO A 22 -12.93 2.78 21.35
N LEU A 23 -11.86 3.39 21.84
CA LEU A 23 -10.49 2.95 21.60
C LEU A 23 -9.85 2.52 22.92
N GLY A 24 -9.02 1.48 22.87
CA GLY A 24 -8.19 1.07 24.00
C GLY A 24 -7.09 2.09 24.31
N GLU A 25 -6.45 1.90 25.45
CA GLU A 25 -5.31 2.73 25.87
C GLU A 25 -4.20 2.71 24.82
N GLY A 26 -3.56 3.88 24.61
CA GLY A 26 -2.47 4.04 23.64
C GLY A 26 -2.91 4.03 22.17
N ARG A 27 -4.21 4.14 21.89
CA ARG A 27 -4.77 4.16 20.55
C ARG A 27 -5.53 5.43 20.27
N ARG A 28 -5.41 5.96 19.06
CA ARG A 28 -6.15 7.13 18.60
C ARG A 28 -6.49 7.02 17.12
N VAL A 29 -7.55 7.71 16.72
CA VAL A 29 -7.92 7.90 15.30
C VAL A 29 -7.68 9.35 14.92
N VAL A 30 -7.03 9.54 13.79
CA VAL A 30 -6.84 10.85 13.15
C VAL A 30 -7.48 10.78 11.77
N VAL A 31 -8.50 11.60 11.55
CA VAL A 31 -9.18 11.68 10.25
C VAL A 31 -8.47 12.72 9.39
N LEU A 32 -8.05 12.32 8.21
CA LEU A 32 -7.39 13.17 7.24
C LEU A 32 -8.29 13.32 6.02
N GLU A 33 -8.74 14.55 5.76
CA GLU A 33 -9.57 14.83 4.61
C GLU A 33 -8.75 14.81 3.33
N VAL A 34 -9.24 14.09 2.34
CA VAL A 34 -8.64 13.95 1.02
C VAL A 34 -9.72 14.13 -0.05
N LEU A 35 -9.30 14.49 -1.27
CA LEU A 35 -10.23 14.58 -2.39
C LEU A 35 -10.67 13.18 -2.83
N GLY A 36 -11.99 12.98 -2.94
CA GLY A 36 -12.56 11.82 -3.59
C GLY A 36 -12.46 11.93 -5.11
N GLY A 37 -12.67 10.82 -5.80
CA GLY A 37 -12.72 10.76 -7.26
C GLY A 37 -14.01 10.11 -7.75
N PRO A 38 -14.42 10.37 -9.01
CA PRO A 38 -15.64 9.80 -9.59
C PRO A 38 -15.53 8.29 -9.83
N ARG A 39 -14.31 7.76 -9.98
CA ARG A 39 -14.04 6.33 -10.16
C ARG A 39 -13.18 5.82 -9.01
N TRP A 40 -13.42 4.59 -8.57
CA TRP A 40 -12.59 3.97 -7.52
C TRP A 40 -11.12 3.82 -7.97
N GLN A 41 -10.89 3.65 -9.29
CA GLN A 41 -9.54 3.59 -9.87
C GLN A 41 -8.78 4.90 -9.62
N ASP A 42 -9.45 6.05 -9.69
CA ASP A 42 -8.82 7.33 -9.43
C ASP A 42 -8.40 7.45 -7.95
N VAL A 43 -9.24 6.96 -7.03
CA VAL A 43 -8.92 6.91 -5.60
C VAL A 43 -7.74 5.98 -5.34
N SER A 44 -7.74 4.80 -5.94
CA SER A 44 -6.64 3.84 -5.85
C SER A 44 -5.32 4.43 -6.39
N MET A 45 -5.37 5.08 -7.54
CA MET A 45 -4.21 5.72 -8.15
C MET A 45 -3.69 6.91 -7.32
N GLN A 46 -4.57 7.67 -6.67
CA GLN A 46 -4.21 8.81 -5.83
C GLN A 46 -3.61 8.39 -4.47
N ARG A 47 -3.86 7.17 -4.03
CA ARG A 47 -3.42 6.67 -2.72
C ARG A 47 -1.92 6.86 -2.49
N MET A 48 -1.10 6.51 -3.47
CA MET A 48 0.35 6.64 -3.35
C MET A 48 0.79 8.10 -3.19
N ALA A 49 0.19 9.02 -3.96
CA ALA A 49 0.46 10.45 -3.84
C ALA A 49 0.06 10.99 -2.46
N VAL A 50 -1.10 10.59 -1.97
CA VAL A 50 -1.63 11.01 -0.65
C VAL A 50 -0.72 10.53 0.47
N ILE A 51 -0.37 9.25 0.50
CA ILE A 51 0.51 8.68 1.53
C ILE A 51 1.88 9.37 1.48
N SER A 52 2.47 9.55 0.30
CA SER A 52 3.76 10.22 0.14
C SER A 52 3.73 11.64 0.70
N ARG A 53 2.70 12.41 0.38
CA ARG A 53 2.53 13.78 0.88
C ARG A 53 2.42 13.83 2.40
N PHE A 54 1.62 12.96 3.01
CA PHE A 54 1.46 12.93 4.45
C PHE A 54 2.70 12.36 5.18
N CYS A 55 3.50 11.50 4.53
CA CYS A 55 4.82 11.14 5.07
C CYS A 55 5.66 12.38 5.31
N GLU A 56 5.75 13.28 4.33
CA GLU A 56 6.52 14.52 4.44
C GLU A 56 5.92 15.49 5.45
N GLN A 57 4.59 15.67 5.43
CA GLN A 57 3.91 16.66 6.26
C GLN A 57 3.78 16.23 7.72
N ARG A 58 3.65 14.93 8.00
CA ARG A 58 3.32 14.44 9.33
C ARG A 58 4.09 13.21 9.76
N PHE A 59 4.02 12.11 9.01
CA PHE A 59 4.36 10.78 9.51
C PHE A 59 5.82 10.64 9.89
N LEU A 60 6.74 11.26 9.15
CA LEU A 60 8.17 11.27 9.49
C LEU A 60 8.47 11.83 10.87
N ARG A 61 7.59 12.66 11.42
CA ARG A 61 7.74 13.29 12.75
C ARG A 61 6.87 12.65 13.82
N GLU A 62 5.86 11.87 13.44
CA GLU A 62 4.84 11.37 14.38
C GLU A 62 5.01 9.90 14.71
N VAL A 63 5.46 9.07 13.75
CA VAL A 63 5.51 7.61 13.89
C VAL A 63 6.80 7.02 13.34
N ASP A 64 7.13 5.80 13.80
CA ASP A 64 8.32 5.08 13.37
C ASP A 64 8.03 4.14 12.18
N TYR A 65 6.85 3.52 12.19
CA TYR A 65 6.40 2.57 11.18
C TYR A 65 5.02 2.94 10.67
N LEU A 66 4.79 2.67 9.38
CA LEU A 66 3.49 2.77 8.72
C LEU A 66 3.04 1.40 8.23
N VAL A 67 1.76 1.11 8.44
CA VAL A 67 1.06 -0.02 7.84
C VAL A 67 -0.08 0.55 7.02
N CYS A 68 -0.02 0.34 5.71
CA CYS A 68 -1.04 0.79 4.76
C CYS A 68 -2.00 -0.36 4.51
N ALA A 69 -3.26 -0.17 4.84
CA ALA A 69 -4.29 -1.19 4.72
C ALA A 69 -5.55 -0.64 4.06
N ASP A 70 -6.17 -1.44 3.21
CA ASP A 70 -7.47 -1.11 2.62
C ASP A 70 -8.57 -1.25 3.68
N VAL A 71 -9.53 -0.34 3.65
CA VAL A 71 -10.59 -0.25 4.66
C VAL A 71 -11.67 -1.32 4.49
N ASP A 72 -11.81 -1.90 3.32
CA ASP A 72 -12.78 -2.95 2.98
C ASP A 72 -12.28 -4.38 3.25
N MET A 73 -11.09 -4.50 3.85
CA MET A 73 -10.49 -5.76 4.23
C MET A 73 -10.66 -6.03 5.73
N LYS A 74 -10.64 -7.31 6.10
CA LYS A 74 -10.68 -7.74 7.51
C LYS A 74 -9.39 -8.48 7.86
N PHE A 75 -8.82 -8.11 9.01
CA PHE A 75 -7.75 -8.92 9.57
C PHE A 75 -8.33 -10.23 10.10
N ARG A 76 -7.78 -11.35 9.65
CA ARG A 76 -8.21 -12.69 10.06
C ARG A 76 -7.39 -13.26 11.20
N ASP A 77 -6.21 -12.71 11.41
CA ASP A 77 -5.29 -13.16 12.45
C ASP A 77 -4.78 -11.98 13.24
N HIS A 78 -4.18 -12.27 14.39
CA HIS A 78 -3.57 -11.26 15.22
C HIS A 78 -2.42 -10.58 14.48
N VAL A 79 -2.46 -9.25 14.48
CA VAL A 79 -1.41 -8.42 13.90
C VAL A 79 -0.58 -7.81 15.02
N GLY A 80 0.61 -8.32 15.20
CA GLY A 80 1.57 -7.86 16.19
C GLY A 80 2.78 -7.18 15.56
N VAL A 81 3.80 -6.95 16.37
CA VAL A 81 5.06 -6.34 15.93
C VAL A 81 5.88 -7.21 15.00
N GLU A 82 5.53 -8.50 14.88
CA GLU A 82 6.17 -9.46 13.98
C GLU A 82 6.08 -9.04 12.51
N ILE A 83 5.08 -8.24 12.13
CA ILE A 83 4.96 -7.72 10.75
C ILE A 83 5.92 -6.58 10.47
N LEU A 84 6.43 -5.91 11.50
CA LEU A 84 7.27 -4.72 11.35
C LEU A 84 8.66 -5.09 10.85
N SER A 85 9.08 -4.40 9.81
CA SER A 85 10.42 -4.44 9.24
C SER A 85 10.66 -3.15 8.46
N PRO A 86 11.88 -2.85 7.99
CA PRO A 86 12.12 -1.66 7.16
C PRO A 86 11.18 -1.55 5.96
N LEU A 87 10.85 -2.68 5.31
CA LEU A 87 9.92 -2.72 4.20
C LEU A 87 9.27 -4.11 4.14
N PHE A 88 7.95 -4.18 4.14
CA PHE A 88 7.23 -5.44 3.93
C PHE A 88 6.16 -5.34 2.84
N GLY A 89 5.97 -6.44 2.13
CA GLY A 89 4.84 -6.68 1.25
C GLY A 89 4.08 -7.91 1.69
N THR A 90 2.86 -8.07 1.21
CA THR A 90 1.99 -9.20 1.53
C THR A 90 1.65 -9.97 0.26
N LEU A 91 1.75 -11.29 0.33
CA LEU A 91 1.41 -12.14 -0.80
C LEU A 91 -0.09 -12.05 -1.12
N HIS A 92 -0.39 -12.00 -2.40
CA HIS A 92 -1.77 -12.00 -2.88
C HIS A 92 -2.34 -13.42 -2.84
N PRO A 93 -3.49 -13.66 -2.18
CA PRO A 93 -4.02 -15.02 -1.99
C PRO A 93 -4.31 -15.75 -3.29
N SER A 94 -4.73 -15.05 -4.34
CA SER A 94 -5.06 -15.66 -5.63
C SER A 94 -3.84 -16.15 -6.42
N PHE A 95 -2.64 -15.69 -6.07
CA PHE A 95 -1.40 -16.01 -6.80
C PHE A 95 -0.37 -16.75 -5.94
N TYR A 96 -0.75 -17.08 -4.71
CA TYR A 96 0.09 -17.89 -3.84
C TYR A 96 0.35 -19.25 -4.49
N GLY A 97 1.64 -19.59 -4.69
CA GLY A 97 2.04 -20.83 -5.34
C GLY A 97 1.96 -20.82 -6.88
N ALA A 98 1.47 -19.74 -7.51
CA ALA A 98 1.47 -19.61 -8.97
C ALA A 98 2.87 -19.35 -9.52
N ALA A 99 3.08 -19.68 -10.80
CA ALA A 99 4.30 -19.36 -11.50
C ALA A 99 4.34 -17.87 -11.88
N ARG A 100 5.55 -17.27 -11.92
CA ARG A 100 5.73 -15.83 -12.25
C ARG A 100 5.13 -15.41 -13.58
N LYS A 101 5.09 -16.30 -14.57
CA LYS A 101 4.48 -16.04 -15.87
C LYS A 101 2.96 -15.83 -15.78
N ASP A 102 2.32 -16.34 -14.73
CA ASP A 102 0.88 -16.29 -14.50
C ASP A 102 0.45 -15.14 -13.58
N PHE A 103 1.42 -14.44 -12.99
CA PHE A 103 1.14 -13.23 -12.21
C PHE A 103 0.56 -12.14 -13.08
N THR A 104 -0.44 -11.42 -12.56
CA THR A 104 -1.12 -10.33 -13.28
C THR A 104 -0.32 -9.01 -13.24
N TYR A 105 0.99 -9.09 -13.39
CA TYR A 105 1.82 -7.91 -13.58
C TYR A 105 1.43 -7.11 -14.82
N GLU A 106 1.78 -5.84 -14.84
CA GLU A 106 1.67 -5.06 -16.07
C GLU A 106 2.68 -5.59 -17.11
N ARG A 107 2.17 -6.06 -18.25
CA ARG A 107 3.00 -6.70 -19.28
C ARG A 107 3.30 -5.81 -20.49
N ARG A 108 2.68 -4.62 -20.55
CA ARG A 108 2.92 -3.69 -21.65
C ARG A 108 4.23 -2.91 -21.42
N PRO A 109 5.22 -2.98 -22.33
CA PRO A 109 6.51 -2.32 -22.15
C PRO A 109 6.44 -0.79 -22.04
N ARG A 110 5.35 -0.19 -22.50
CA ARG A 110 5.11 1.25 -22.42
C ARG A 110 4.85 1.76 -20.99
N SER A 111 4.39 0.89 -20.10
CA SER A 111 4.11 1.27 -18.72
C SER A 111 5.37 1.23 -17.86
N GLN A 112 5.48 2.17 -16.93
CA GLN A 112 6.52 2.18 -15.91
C GLN A 112 6.39 1.00 -14.91
N ALA A 113 5.22 0.37 -14.85
CA ALA A 113 4.98 -0.82 -14.02
C ALA A 113 5.33 -2.14 -14.74
N HIS A 114 5.82 -2.09 -15.97
CA HIS A 114 6.10 -3.28 -16.77
C HIS A 114 7.07 -4.25 -16.07
N ILE A 115 6.67 -5.51 -16.00
CA ILE A 115 7.51 -6.64 -15.56
C ILE A 115 7.43 -7.74 -16.63
N PRO A 116 8.58 -8.14 -17.23
CA PRO A 116 8.63 -9.23 -18.18
C PRO A 116 8.18 -10.57 -17.57
N ARG A 117 7.77 -11.53 -18.42
CA ARG A 117 7.23 -12.82 -17.96
C ARG A 117 8.25 -13.72 -17.27
N ASP A 118 9.52 -13.51 -17.49
CA ASP A 118 10.63 -14.25 -16.88
C ASP A 118 11.17 -13.63 -15.59
N GLN A 119 10.55 -12.52 -15.13
CA GLN A 119 10.93 -11.81 -13.91
C GLN A 119 9.79 -11.83 -12.87
N GLY A 120 10.18 -11.62 -11.61
CA GLY A 120 9.27 -11.56 -10.49
C GLY A 120 9.52 -12.67 -9.47
N ASP A 121 9.48 -12.31 -8.21
CA ASP A 121 9.61 -13.25 -7.08
C ASP A 121 8.25 -13.70 -6.58
N PHE A 122 7.36 -12.72 -6.34
CA PHE A 122 6.02 -12.88 -5.80
C PHE A 122 5.05 -11.89 -6.44
N TYR A 123 3.76 -12.17 -6.32
CA TYR A 123 2.74 -11.19 -6.59
C TYR A 123 2.20 -10.64 -5.27
N TYR A 124 2.48 -9.36 -5.01
CA TYR A 124 2.09 -8.67 -3.77
C TYR A 124 0.73 -8.02 -3.93
N MET A 125 -0.10 -8.12 -2.87
CA MET A 125 -1.38 -7.41 -2.84
C MET A 125 -1.18 -5.94 -2.48
N GLY A 126 -1.93 -5.06 -3.12
CA GLY A 126 -1.96 -3.64 -2.76
C GLY A 126 -2.67 -3.34 -1.44
N ALA A 127 -3.45 -4.30 -0.93
CA ALA A 127 -4.28 -4.10 0.25
C ALA A 127 -3.50 -4.02 1.57
N LEU A 128 -2.26 -4.52 1.63
CA LEU A 128 -1.45 -4.48 2.85
C LEU A 128 0.04 -4.42 2.53
N PHE A 129 0.67 -3.33 2.85
CA PHE A 129 2.11 -3.15 2.77
C PHE A 129 2.55 -2.13 3.83
N GLY A 130 3.84 -2.04 4.09
CA GLY A 130 4.32 -1.07 5.05
C GLY A 130 5.82 -1.18 5.30
N GLY A 131 6.26 -0.49 6.34
CA GLY A 131 7.65 -0.43 6.74
C GLY A 131 7.95 0.77 7.60
N SER A 132 9.24 1.12 7.72
CA SER A 132 9.62 2.40 8.30
C SER A 132 9.02 3.54 7.48
N VAL A 133 8.76 4.68 8.10
CA VAL A 133 8.17 5.83 7.38
C VAL A 133 9.04 6.23 6.19
N ALA A 134 10.38 6.21 6.34
CA ALA A 134 11.29 6.55 5.26
C ALA A 134 11.16 5.60 4.04
N GLU A 135 11.05 4.30 4.29
CA GLU A 135 10.90 3.31 3.22
C GLU A 135 9.53 3.39 2.55
N VAL A 136 8.46 3.59 3.33
CA VAL A 136 7.11 3.80 2.78
C VAL A 136 7.05 5.10 1.97
N HIS A 137 7.72 6.15 2.42
CA HIS A 137 7.82 7.40 1.67
C HIS A 137 8.53 7.20 0.32
N ARG A 138 9.65 6.48 0.28
CA ARG A 138 10.36 6.17 -0.96
C ARG A 138 9.49 5.37 -1.92
N LEU A 139 8.83 4.33 -1.41
CA LEU A 139 7.94 3.47 -2.22
C LEU A 139 6.78 4.28 -2.81
N THR A 140 6.05 5.00 -1.98
CA THR A 140 4.86 5.75 -2.43
C THR A 140 5.21 6.90 -3.35
N SER A 141 6.34 7.59 -3.12
CA SER A 141 6.86 8.63 -4.02
C SER A 141 7.25 8.04 -5.39
N ALA A 142 7.96 6.92 -5.41
CA ALA A 142 8.38 6.27 -6.66
C ALA A 142 7.17 5.77 -7.46
N CYS A 143 6.20 5.15 -6.79
CA CYS A 143 4.95 4.71 -7.44
C CYS A 143 4.16 5.89 -7.99
N HIS A 144 4.03 6.96 -7.23
CA HIS A 144 3.35 8.18 -7.70
C HIS A 144 4.01 8.78 -8.93
N GLN A 145 5.33 8.90 -8.94
CA GLN A 145 6.09 9.42 -10.09
C GLN A 145 5.92 8.53 -11.32
N ALA A 146 6.00 7.21 -11.15
CA ALA A 146 5.81 6.24 -12.23
C ALA A 146 4.39 6.31 -12.82
N MET A 147 3.37 6.46 -11.96
CA MET A 147 1.99 6.66 -12.40
C MET A 147 1.79 7.97 -13.15
N ALA A 148 2.46 9.05 -12.73
CA ALA A 148 2.39 10.33 -13.43
C ALA A 148 3.01 10.25 -14.85
N ILE A 149 4.10 9.50 -15.00
CA ILE A 149 4.72 9.24 -16.32
C ILE A 149 3.76 8.44 -17.20
N ASP A 150 3.16 7.39 -16.66
CA ASP A 150 2.17 6.58 -17.39
C ASP A 150 0.97 7.44 -17.84
N GLN A 151 0.44 8.27 -16.96
CA GLN A 151 -0.66 9.17 -17.27
C GLN A 151 -0.30 10.13 -18.39
N ALA A 152 0.91 10.72 -18.38
CA ALA A 152 1.40 11.59 -19.44
C ALA A 152 1.52 10.87 -20.79
N ASN A 153 1.78 9.56 -20.77
CA ASN A 153 1.86 8.69 -21.95
C ASN A 153 0.53 8.04 -22.34
N GLY A 154 -0.57 8.41 -21.68
CA GLY A 154 -1.91 7.89 -21.96
C GLY A 154 -2.08 6.41 -21.65
N ILE A 155 -1.35 5.88 -20.66
CA ILE A 155 -1.47 4.50 -20.23
C ILE A 155 -1.81 4.43 -18.73
N GLU A 156 -2.68 3.51 -18.38
CA GLU A 156 -3.03 3.17 -17.00
C GLU A 156 -2.68 1.70 -16.77
N ALA A 157 -1.89 1.40 -15.75
CA ALA A 157 -1.47 0.03 -15.46
C ALA A 157 -2.68 -0.86 -15.15
N VAL A 158 -2.59 -2.14 -15.49
CA VAL A 158 -3.73 -3.09 -15.46
C VAL A 158 -4.39 -3.20 -14.08
N TRP A 159 -3.60 -3.16 -13.01
CA TRP A 159 -4.09 -3.16 -11.63
C TRP A 159 -3.67 -1.91 -10.86
N HIS A 160 -3.60 -0.78 -11.57
CA HIS A 160 -3.43 0.55 -10.99
C HIS A 160 -2.19 0.63 -10.07
N ASP A 161 -2.35 1.12 -8.85
CA ASP A 161 -1.27 1.26 -7.88
C ASP A 161 -0.65 -0.09 -7.47
N GLU A 162 -1.41 -1.19 -7.46
CA GLU A 162 -0.89 -2.54 -7.18
C GLU A 162 0.14 -2.98 -8.22
N SER A 163 -0.07 -2.66 -9.49
CA SER A 163 0.91 -2.94 -10.55
C SER A 163 2.24 -2.21 -10.31
N HIS A 164 2.17 -0.95 -9.91
CA HIS A 164 3.34 -0.14 -9.59
C HIS A 164 4.02 -0.60 -8.28
N LEU A 165 3.25 -1.01 -7.28
CA LEU A 165 3.77 -1.61 -6.06
C LEU A 165 4.61 -2.86 -6.38
N ASN A 166 4.10 -3.74 -7.24
CA ASN A 166 4.81 -4.95 -7.65
C ASN A 166 6.11 -4.62 -8.40
N ARG A 167 6.11 -3.63 -9.28
CA ARG A 167 7.33 -3.17 -9.95
C ARG A 167 8.36 -2.64 -8.95
N TYR A 168 7.91 -1.81 -8.00
CA TYR A 168 8.81 -1.26 -6.98
C TYR A 168 9.43 -2.37 -6.12
N LEU A 169 8.64 -3.33 -5.64
CA LEU A 169 9.13 -4.42 -4.79
C LEU A 169 9.99 -5.44 -5.55
N LEU A 170 9.90 -5.49 -6.86
CA LEU A 170 10.85 -6.25 -7.68
C LEU A 170 12.24 -5.60 -7.69
N ASP A 171 12.29 -4.28 -7.81
CA ASP A 171 13.55 -3.52 -7.85
C ASP A 171 14.12 -3.25 -6.46
N HIS A 172 13.25 -3.19 -5.45
CA HIS A 172 13.58 -2.92 -4.03
C HIS A 172 12.97 -4.04 -3.19
N LYS A 173 13.70 -5.13 -3.03
CA LYS A 173 13.21 -6.33 -2.34
C LYS A 173 12.75 -6.00 -0.92
N PRO A 174 11.55 -6.42 -0.51
CA PRO A 174 11.12 -6.24 0.87
C PRO A 174 11.99 -7.04 1.84
N THR A 175 12.18 -6.51 3.03
CA THR A 175 12.92 -7.19 4.10
C THR A 175 12.06 -8.25 4.80
N LYS A 176 10.76 -8.21 4.60
CA LYS A 176 9.79 -9.21 5.09
C LYS A 176 8.65 -9.38 4.10
N VAL A 177 8.20 -10.62 3.94
CA VAL A 177 7.03 -10.97 3.13
C VAL A 177 6.00 -11.65 4.03
N LEU A 178 4.80 -11.08 4.08
CA LEU A 178 3.71 -11.61 4.89
C LEU A 178 2.87 -12.62 4.12
N SER A 179 2.36 -13.62 4.87
CA SER A 179 1.39 -14.59 4.37
C SER A 179 0.08 -13.88 3.95
N PRO A 180 -0.62 -14.38 2.92
CA PRO A 180 -1.92 -13.84 2.53
C PRO A 180 -3.01 -14.06 3.60
N GLU A 181 -2.74 -14.83 4.64
CA GLU A 181 -3.70 -15.16 5.70
C GLU A 181 -4.02 -13.97 6.62
N TYR A 182 -3.19 -12.94 6.66
CA TYR A 182 -3.43 -11.78 7.52
C TYR A 182 -4.68 -10.99 7.14
N LEU A 183 -5.06 -10.98 5.86
CA LEU A 183 -6.18 -10.21 5.33
C LEU A 183 -7.09 -11.01 4.41
N SER A 184 -8.37 -10.66 4.43
CA SER A 184 -9.36 -11.20 3.49
C SER A 184 -10.42 -10.16 3.13
#